data_695b7206e82ab6a09fa7fcf5b29aace5
#
_entry.id   695b7206e82ab6a09fa7fcf5b29aace5
#
_cell.length_a   1.000
_cell.length_b   1.000
_cell.length_c   1.000
_cell.angle_alpha   90.00
_cell.angle_beta   90.00
_cell.angle_gamma   90.00
#
_symmetry.space_group_name_H-M   'P 1'
#
loop_
_entity.id
_entity.type
_entity.pdbx_description
1 polymer ?
#
loop_
_entity_poly.entity_id
_entity_poly.type
_entity_poly.pdbx_seq_one_letter_code
_entity_poly.pdbx_strand_id
1 'polypeptide(L)'
;MVQAQSSSIWFSAQVPLRVNNWEWHQDAGYRTIGNSARASLWLYRTGVRRYFSEHWNAAGGYALFVSRVEKDKPAFGAENRIWEELVRQDQWRKLKWTQRIRIEQRWFDATSAHASFSAHRFRYRTAFVHTLNPQLDLQLYDELMVQCQHGQWGFNQNRTGVWLNIKPSKKQSFNLGYTFLHQPSGNMHLILLAYQQSFTH
;
A
#
# COMPACT_ATOMS: atom_id res chain seq x y z
N MET A 1 5.05 -25.12 -17.62
CA MET A 1 4.97 -25.25 -16.14
C MET A 1 3.88 -24.29 -15.65
N VAL A 2 2.84 -24.80 -15.02
CA VAL A 2 1.81 -23.96 -14.39
C VAL A 2 2.47 -23.37 -13.14
N GLN A 3 2.77 -22.05 -13.16
CA GLN A 3 3.24 -21.36 -11.98
C GLN A 3 2.15 -21.45 -10.88
N ALA A 4 2.50 -21.98 -9.73
CA ALA A 4 1.57 -22.08 -8.61
C ALA A 4 1.09 -20.67 -8.25
N GLN A 5 -0.20 -20.40 -8.47
CA GLN A 5 -0.83 -19.17 -8.03
C GLN A 5 -0.88 -19.18 -6.50
N SER A 6 -0.23 -18.21 -5.88
CA SER A 6 -0.28 -18.05 -4.43
C SER A 6 -1.35 -17.01 -4.04
N SER A 7 -1.99 -17.23 -2.91
CA SER A 7 -2.96 -16.29 -2.33
C SER A 7 -2.45 -15.78 -0.99
N SER A 8 -2.91 -14.59 -0.58
CA SER A 8 -2.58 -14.00 0.72
C SER A 8 -3.69 -13.05 1.15
N ILE A 9 -3.91 -12.94 2.44
CA ILE A 9 -4.84 -11.97 3.03
C ILE A 9 -4.02 -10.86 3.68
N TRP A 10 -4.35 -9.62 3.37
CA TRP A 10 -3.70 -8.42 3.91
C TRP A 10 -4.68 -7.63 4.73
N PHE A 11 -4.34 -7.40 5.98
CA PHE A 11 -5.09 -6.56 6.91
C PHE A 11 -4.35 -5.25 7.10
N SER A 12 -5.08 -4.14 7.23
CA SER A 12 -4.53 -2.86 7.63
C SER A 12 -5.49 -2.05 8.47
N ALA A 13 -4.94 -1.27 9.40
CA ALA A 13 -5.65 -0.26 10.16
C ALA A 13 -4.98 1.09 9.93
N GLN A 14 -5.78 2.12 9.65
CA GLN A 14 -5.31 3.46 9.30
C GLN A 14 -5.93 4.49 10.22
N VAL A 15 -5.11 5.44 10.68
CA VAL A 15 -5.54 6.52 11.58
C VAL A 15 -5.03 7.85 11.03
N PRO A 16 -5.73 8.49 10.08
CA PRO A 16 -5.44 9.87 9.68
C PRO A 16 -5.98 10.87 10.71
N LEU A 17 -5.12 11.81 11.11
CA LEU A 17 -5.47 12.99 11.90
C LEU A 17 -5.25 14.23 11.05
N ARG A 18 -6.31 14.93 10.70
CA ARG A 18 -6.24 16.12 9.86
C ARG A 18 -6.52 17.39 10.66
N VAL A 19 -5.60 18.36 10.51
CA VAL A 19 -5.71 19.71 11.05
C VAL A 19 -5.42 20.69 9.91
N ASN A 20 -6.41 21.47 9.51
CA ASN A 20 -6.32 22.37 8.37
C ASN A 20 -5.85 21.66 7.08
N ASN A 21 -4.73 22.14 6.50
CA ASN A 21 -4.12 21.59 5.29
C ASN A 21 -3.06 20.53 5.56
N TRP A 22 -2.92 20.08 6.81
CA TRP A 22 -1.99 19.04 7.20
C TRP A 22 -2.74 17.79 7.67
N GLU A 23 -2.20 16.64 7.33
CA GLU A 23 -2.70 15.35 7.80
C GLU A 23 -1.51 14.51 8.26
N TRP A 24 -1.53 14.11 9.52
CA TRP A 24 -0.67 13.05 10.00
C TRP A 24 -1.41 11.73 9.89
N HIS A 25 -0.81 10.78 9.22
CA HIS A 25 -1.38 9.46 9.08
C HIS A 25 -0.45 8.39 9.63
N GLN A 26 -1.07 7.36 10.16
CA GLN A 26 -0.41 6.15 10.62
C GLN A 26 -1.17 4.97 10.04
N ASP A 27 -0.45 3.95 9.63
CA ASP A 27 -1.06 2.68 9.31
C ASP A 27 -0.23 1.51 9.85
N ALA A 28 -0.91 0.50 10.34
CA ALA A 28 -0.35 -0.78 10.72
C ALA A 28 -0.98 -1.87 9.84
N GLY A 29 -0.20 -2.84 9.46
CA GLY A 29 -0.67 -3.90 8.58
C GLY A 29 -0.06 -5.25 8.88
N TYR A 30 -0.79 -6.26 8.45
CA TYR A 30 -0.45 -7.66 8.63
C TYR A 30 -0.76 -8.40 7.34
N ARG A 31 0.15 -9.29 6.91
CA ARG A 31 -0.03 -10.13 5.74
C ARG A 31 0.16 -11.59 6.10
N THR A 32 -0.63 -12.47 5.51
CA THR A 32 -0.57 -13.90 5.77
C THR A 32 0.33 -14.65 4.78
N ILE A 33 0.74 -15.86 5.15
CA ILE A 33 1.33 -16.83 4.22
C ILE A 33 0.20 -17.65 3.62
N GLY A 34 -0.07 -17.45 2.33
CA GLY A 34 -1.19 -18.12 1.69
C GLY A 34 -2.52 -17.82 2.40
N ASN A 35 -3.37 -18.81 2.51
CA ASN A 35 -4.67 -18.73 3.22
C ASN A 35 -4.56 -19.06 4.72
N SER A 36 -3.35 -19.24 5.26
CA SER A 36 -3.15 -19.54 6.66
C SER A 36 -3.16 -18.27 7.51
N ALA A 37 -3.45 -18.38 8.81
CA ALA A 37 -3.34 -17.26 9.75
C ALA A 37 -1.89 -16.89 10.11
N ARG A 38 -0.87 -17.58 9.57
CA ARG A 38 0.54 -17.31 9.86
C ARG A 38 0.99 -16.01 9.20
N ALA A 39 1.66 -15.17 9.98
CA ALA A 39 2.25 -13.93 9.47
C ALA A 39 3.36 -14.20 8.47
N SER A 40 3.29 -13.56 7.30
CA SER A 40 4.40 -13.41 6.37
C SER A 40 5.09 -12.05 6.54
N LEU A 41 4.34 -11.03 6.97
CA LEU A 41 4.84 -9.68 7.09
C LEU A 41 3.99 -8.86 8.06
N TRP A 42 4.68 -8.06 8.88
CA TRP A 42 4.12 -6.95 9.64
C TRP A 42 4.62 -5.65 9.06
N LEU A 43 3.80 -4.63 9.06
CA LEU A 43 4.22 -3.29 8.65
C LEU A 43 3.67 -2.24 9.61
N TYR A 44 4.46 -1.20 9.80
CA TYR A 44 4.03 0.06 10.39
C TYR A 44 4.50 1.20 9.51
N ARG A 45 3.64 2.18 9.25
CA ARG A 45 3.98 3.36 8.46
C ARG A 45 3.40 4.59 9.11
N THR A 46 4.19 5.66 9.14
CA THR A 46 3.77 6.99 9.57
C THR A 46 4.24 8.03 8.58
N GLY A 47 3.54 9.16 8.50
CA GLY A 47 3.92 10.24 7.61
C GLY A 47 3.02 11.46 7.76
N VAL A 48 3.46 12.53 7.13
CA VAL A 48 2.75 13.81 7.10
C VAL A 48 2.40 14.14 5.66
N ARG A 49 1.17 14.57 5.45
CA ARG A 49 0.64 15.04 4.17
C ARG A 49 0.28 16.50 4.26
N ARG A 50 0.58 17.26 3.22
CA ARG A 50 0.14 18.63 3.02
C ARG A 50 -0.75 18.74 1.79
N TYR A 51 -1.91 19.35 1.95
CA TYR A 51 -2.82 19.69 0.86
C TYR A 51 -2.51 21.10 0.37
N PHE A 52 -2.12 21.24 -0.89
CA PHE A 52 -1.79 22.55 -1.50
C PHE A 52 -3.02 23.16 -2.16
N SER A 53 -3.92 22.32 -2.67
CA SER A 53 -5.19 22.69 -3.28
C SER A 53 -6.18 21.54 -3.17
N GLU A 54 -7.37 21.72 -3.74
CA GLU A 54 -8.36 20.63 -3.88
C GLU A 54 -7.87 19.47 -4.76
N HIS A 55 -6.93 19.76 -5.68
CA HIS A 55 -6.42 18.78 -6.64
C HIS A 55 -5.08 18.17 -6.21
N TRP A 56 -4.26 18.86 -5.45
CA TRP A 56 -2.88 18.46 -5.21
C TRP A 56 -2.54 18.31 -3.73
N ASN A 57 -1.88 17.22 -3.40
CA ASN A 57 -1.24 17.04 -2.11
C ASN A 57 0.08 16.28 -2.26
N ALA A 58 0.99 16.48 -1.32
CA ALA A 58 2.21 15.70 -1.19
C ALA A 58 2.33 15.16 0.23
N ALA A 59 3.00 14.03 0.35
CA ALA A 59 3.27 13.43 1.65
C ALA A 59 4.66 12.81 1.68
N GLY A 60 5.20 12.68 2.88
CA GLY A 60 6.43 11.96 3.13
C GLY A 60 6.42 11.30 4.50
N GLY A 61 7.23 10.27 4.67
CA GLY A 61 7.26 9.56 5.92
C GLY A 61 8.18 8.36 5.94
N TYR A 62 8.00 7.57 6.98
CA TYR A 62 8.79 6.39 7.28
C TYR A 62 7.91 5.15 7.34
N ALA A 63 8.47 4.01 7.00
CA ALA A 63 7.82 2.72 7.14
C ALA A 63 8.81 1.62 7.56
N LEU A 64 8.39 0.79 8.50
CA LEU A 64 9.08 -0.41 8.92
C LEU A 64 8.29 -1.63 8.44
N PHE A 65 8.99 -2.56 7.80
CA PHE A 65 8.45 -3.85 7.39
C PHE A 65 9.27 -4.94 8.06
N VAL A 66 8.59 -5.88 8.69
CA VAL A 66 9.22 -7.05 9.31
C VAL A 66 8.65 -8.27 8.59
N SER A 67 9.46 -8.88 7.75
CA SER A 67 9.08 -9.99 6.89
C SER A 67 9.66 -11.30 7.42
N ARG A 68 8.88 -12.38 7.33
CA ARG A 68 9.40 -13.72 7.58
C ARG A 68 10.38 -14.12 6.47
N VAL A 69 11.58 -14.52 6.84
CA VAL A 69 12.65 -14.94 5.91
C VAL A 69 12.47 -16.40 5.49
N GLU A 70 12.14 -17.24 6.45
CA GLU A 70 11.92 -18.67 6.21
C GLU A 70 10.47 -19.06 6.53
N LYS A 71 9.84 -19.83 5.63
CA LYS A 71 8.43 -20.20 5.76
C LYS A 71 8.12 -20.97 7.05
N ASP A 72 9.03 -21.85 7.46
CA ASP A 72 8.80 -22.79 8.55
C ASP A 72 9.53 -22.45 9.85
N LYS A 73 10.39 -21.42 9.84
CA LYS A 73 11.11 -20.95 11.03
C LYS A 73 10.66 -19.53 11.43
N PRO A 74 10.73 -19.17 12.71
CA PRO A 74 10.45 -17.81 13.19
C PRO A 74 11.62 -16.85 12.95
N ALA A 75 12.20 -16.87 11.72
CA ALA A 75 13.25 -15.97 11.31
C ALA A 75 12.62 -14.78 10.55
N PHE A 76 12.98 -13.58 10.97
CA PHE A 76 12.45 -12.33 10.40
C PHE A 76 13.59 -11.42 9.96
N GLY A 77 13.36 -10.69 8.88
CA GLY A 77 14.23 -9.63 8.39
C GLY A 77 13.47 -8.31 8.38
N ALA A 78 14.15 -7.23 8.78
CA ALA A 78 13.56 -5.91 8.74
C ALA A 78 13.92 -5.19 7.43
N GLU A 79 12.98 -4.34 7.01
CA GLU A 79 13.17 -3.40 5.93
C GLU A 79 12.67 -2.03 6.38
N ASN A 80 13.56 -1.05 6.33
CA ASN A 80 13.30 0.34 6.63
C ASN A 80 13.06 1.09 5.33
N ARG A 81 12.09 2.01 5.30
CA ARG A 81 11.79 2.84 4.13
C ARG A 81 11.59 4.29 4.51
N ILE A 82 12.19 5.18 3.75
CA ILE A 82 11.71 6.56 3.62
C ILE A 82 10.91 6.63 2.32
N TRP A 83 9.80 7.33 2.34
CA TRP A 83 8.94 7.46 1.17
C TRP A 83 8.43 8.88 1.03
N GLU A 84 8.25 9.28 -0.21
CA GLU A 84 7.71 10.56 -0.63
C GLU A 84 6.67 10.31 -1.71
N GLU A 85 5.58 11.06 -1.71
CA GLU A 85 4.55 10.95 -2.74
C GLU A 85 3.95 12.29 -3.13
N LEU A 86 3.55 12.36 -4.38
CA LEU A 86 2.73 13.43 -4.94
C LEU A 86 1.44 12.82 -5.46
N VAL A 87 0.33 13.41 -5.09
CA VAL A 87 -1.01 12.97 -5.48
C VAL A 87 -1.74 14.09 -6.18
N ARG A 88 -2.28 13.77 -7.37
CA ARG A 88 -3.27 14.57 -8.05
C ARG A 88 -4.62 13.87 -8.00
N GLN A 89 -5.70 14.63 -7.75
CA GLN A 89 -7.05 14.11 -7.82
C GLN A 89 -7.96 15.10 -8.53
N ASP A 90 -8.77 14.58 -9.44
CA ASP A 90 -9.81 15.31 -10.16
C ASP A 90 -11.14 14.63 -9.91
N GLN A 91 -12.23 15.39 -9.88
CA GLN A 91 -13.58 14.85 -9.64
C GLN A 91 -14.57 15.38 -10.67
N TRP A 92 -15.33 14.46 -11.27
CA TRP A 92 -16.44 14.75 -12.16
C TRP A 92 -17.70 14.08 -11.63
N ARG A 93 -18.61 14.87 -11.08
CA ARG A 93 -19.86 14.34 -10.47
C ARG A 93 -19.53 13.22 -9.45
N LYS A 94 -19.92 11.98 -9.76
CA LYS A 94 -19.73 10.80 -8.91
C LYS A 94 -18.41 10.04 -9.17
N LEU A 95 -17.61 10.46 -10.15
CA LEU A 95 -16.35 9.83 -10.51
C LEU A 95 -15.19 10.68 -10.02
N LYS A 96 -14.31 10.09 -9.22
CA LYS A 96 -13.05 10.68 -8.79
C LYS A 96 -11.91 9.92 -9.44
N TRP A 97 -10.99 10.64 -10.06
CA TRP A 97 -9.75 10.11 -10.62
C TRP A 97 -8.58 10.56 -9.76
N THR A 98 -7.75 9.61 -9.36
CA THR A 98 -6.57 9.87 -8.53
C THR A 98 -5.34 9.31 -9.23
N GLN A 99 -4.29 10.12 -9.32
CA GLN A 99 -2.96 9.72 -9.77
C GLN A 99 -1.97 9.93 -8.64
N ARG A 100 -1.07 8.99 -8.42
CA ARG A 100 -0.06 9.06 -7.39
C ARG A 100 1.28 8.60 -7.93
N ILE A 101 2.30 9.44 -7.75
CA ILE A 101 3.69 9.06 -7.89
C ILE A 101 4.24 8.90 -6.47
N ARG A 102 5.01 7.83 -6.23
CA ARG A 102 5.71 7.60 -4.97
C ARG A 102 7.11 7.11 -5.25
N ILE A 103 8.08 7.66 -4.51
CA ILE A 103 9.47 7.23 -4.47
C ILE A 103 9.70 6.62 -3.09
N GLU A 104 10.42 5.51 -3.03
CA GLU A 104 10.78 4.84 -1.79
C GLU A 104 12.28 4.53 -1.81
N GLN A 105 12.97 4.96 -0.77
CA GLN A 105 14.33 4.51 -0.45
C GLN A 105 14.18 3.39 0.56
N ARG A 106 14.78 2.25 0.27
CA ARG A 106 14.57 0.99 0.98
C ARG A 106 15.89 0.45 1.47
N TRP A 107 15.99 0.13 2.75
CA TRP A 107 17.15 -0.51 3.38
C TRP A 107 16.70 -1.83 3.97
N PHE A 108 17.37 -2.88 3.57
CA PHE A 108 17.12 -4.25 4.00
C PHE A 108 18.24 -4.69 4.93
N ASP A 109 17.89 -5.18 6.10
CA ASP A 109 18.83 -5.77 7.02
C ASP A 109 19.37 -7.10 6.48
N ALA A 110 20.55 -7.49 6.92
CA ALA A 110 21.10 -8.81 6.62
C ALA A 110 20.22 -9.90 7.24
N THR A 111 20.04 -10.99 6.50
CA THR A 111 19.30 -12.17 6.93
C THR A 111 20.06 -13.43 6.55
N SER A 112 19.55 -14.61 6.88
CA SER A 112 20.12 -15.89 6.39
C SER A 112 20.05 -16.03 4.87
N ALA A 113 19.17 -15.27 4.20
CA ALA A 113 18.97 -15.37 2.76
C ALA A 113 19.78 -14.36 1.92
N HIS A 114 20.22 -13.25 2.52
CA HIS A 114 20.98 -12.19 1.83
C HIS A 114 21.75 -11.31 2.82
N ALA A 115 22.83 -10.68 2.35
CA ALA A 115 23.51 -9.58 3.03
C ALA A 115 22.59 -8.33 3.04
N SER A 116 22.90 -7.35 3.89
CA SER A 116 22.21 -6.06 3.86
C SER A 116 22.40 -5.37 2.50
N PHE A 117 21.35 -4.72 2.02
CA PHE A 117 21.40 -3.95 0.77
C PHE A 117 20.40 -2.80 0.78
N SER A 118 20.55 -1.88 -0.15
CA SER A 118 19.58 -0.79 -0.38
C SER A 118 19.01 -0.87 -1.80
N ALA A 119 17.82 -0.31 -1.96
CA ALA A 119 17.16 -0.19 -3.25
C ALA A 119 16.30 1.08 -3.31
N HIS A 120 16.13 1.63 -4.50
CA HIS A 120 15.17 2.69 -4.76
C HIS A 120 14.01 2.12 -5.54
N ARG A 121 12.76 2.53 -5.20
CA ARG A 121 11.58 2.08 -5.91
C ARG A 121 10.72 3.26 -6.31
N PHE A 122 10.39 3.32 -7.59
CA PHE A 122 9.42 4.24 -8.15
C PHE A 122 8.09 3.51 -8.32
N ARG A 123 6.98 4.21 -7.98
CA ARG A 123 5.63 3.69 -8.08
C ARG A 123 4.72 4.73 -8.72
N TYR A 124 3.97 4.30 -9.72
CA TYR A 124 2.88 5.09 -10.30
C TYR A 124 1.57 4.34 -10.12
N ARG A 125 0.58 5.02 -9.53
CA ARG A 125 -0.76 4.46 -9.35
C ARG A 125 -1.79 5.40 -9.96
N THR A 126 -2.72 4.83 -10.73
CA THR A 126 -3.96 5.47 -11.16
C THR A 126 -5.14 4.76 -10.52
N ALA A 127 -6.16 5.49 -10.10
CA ALA A 127 -7.36 4.92 -9.50
C ALA A 127 -8.60 5.73 -9.87
N PHE A 128 -9.68 5.02 -10.17
CA PHE A 128 -11.01 5.57 -10.41
C PHE A 128 -11.93 5.13 -9.27
N VAL A 129 -12.56 6.09 -8.61
CA VAL A 129 -13.53 5.86 -7.53
C VAL A 129 -14.89 6.34 -7.99
N HIS A 130 -15.85 5.43 -8.06
CA HIS A 130 -17.24 5.75 -8.36
C HIS A 130 -18.08 5.69 -7.09
N THR A 131 -18.74 6.80 -6.75
CA THR A 131 -19.67 6.87 -5.61
C THR A 131 -21.01 6.28 -6.02
N LEU A 132 -21.31 5.09 -5.51
CA LEU A 132 -22.57 4.39 -5.72
C LEU A 132 -23.69 5.04 -4.91
N ASN A 133 -23.43 5.30 -3.63
CA ASN A 133 -24.29 6.05 -2.73
C ASN A 133 -23.43 6.73 -1.63
N PRO A 134 -24.01 7.54 -0.71
CA PRO A 134 -23.22 8.27 0.31
C PRO A 134 -22.35 7.37 1.20
N GLN A 135 -22.71 6.10 1.35
CA GLN A 135 -22.03 5.15 2.22
C GLN A 135 -21.15 4.14 1.46
N LEU A 136 -21.17 4.17 0.12
CA LEU A 136 -20.53 3.10 -0.66
C LEU A 136 -19.83 3.65 -1.89
N ASP A 137 -18.52 3.42 -2.00
CA ASP A 137 -17.73 3.69 -3.20
C ASP A 137 -17.15 2.38 -3.76
N LEU A 138 -17.11 2.32 -5.08
CA LEU A 138 -16.37 1.30 -5.84
C LEU A 138 -15.11 1.94 -6.41
N GLN A 139 -13.94 1.35 -6.15
CA GLN A 139 -12.67 1.81 -6.67
C GLN A 139 -12.02 0.75 -7.54
N LEU A 140 -11.55 1.14 -8.72
CA LEU A 140 -10.65 0.38 -9.57
C LEU A 140 -9.28 1.05 -9.58
N TYR A 141 -8.20 0.27 -9.60
CA TYR A 141 -6.86 0.86 -9.66
C TYR A 141 -5.88 -0.05 -10.38
N ASP A 142 -4.84 0.59 -10.88
CA ASP A 142 -3.61 -0.05 -11.35
C ASP A 142 -2.40 0.66 -10.73
N GLU A 143 -1.38 -0.10 -10.35
CA GLU A 143 -0.15 0.42 -9.76
C GLU A 143 1.08 -0.31 -10.30
N LEU A 144 1.85 0.39 -11.10
CA LEU A 144 3.15 -0.07 -11.63
C LEU A 144 4.28 0.31 -10.68
N MET A 145 5.22 -0.60 -10.48
CA MET A 145 6.42 -0.40 -9.68
C MET A 145 7.67 -0.84 -10.42
N VAL A 146 8.66 0.03 -10.46
CA VAL A 146 10.01 -0.28 -10.94
C VAL A 146 11.01 -0.05 -9.80
N GLN A 147 12.07 -0.84 -9.76
CA GLN A 147 13.07 -0.79 -8.70
C GLN A 147 14.46 -0.68 -9.27
N CYS A 148 15.29 0.14 -8.66
CA CYS A 148 16.73 0.18 -8.87
C CYS A 148 17.44 -0.50 -7.72
N GLN A 149 18.27 -1.48 -8.02
CA GLN A 149 19.15 -2.15 -7.08
C GLN A 149 20.51 -2.34 -7.74
N HIS A 150 21.59 -2.01 -7.02
CA HIS A 150 22.96 -2.04 -7.58
C HIS A 150 23.10 -1.23 -8.89
N GLY A 151 22.40 -0.09 -9.02
CA GLY A 151 22.43 0.75 -10.20
C GLY A 151 21.58 0.27 -11.38
N GLN A 152 20.94 -0.89 -11.30
CA GLN A 152 20.12 -1.46 -12.37
C GLN A 152 18.63 -1.28 -12.10
N TRP A 153 17.93 -0.65 -13.06
CA TRP A 153 16.48 -0.51 -13.03
C TRP A 153 15.82 -1.73 -13.67
N GLY A 154 14.76 -2.19 -13.03
CA GLY A 154 13.95 -3.29 -13.54
C GLY A 154 12.51 -3.25 -13.06
N PHE A 155 11.65 -4.00 -13.74
CA PHE A 155 10.28 -4.22 -13.31
C PHE A 155 10.28 -4.91 -11.95
N ASN A 156 9.54 -4.32 -10.99
CA ASN A 156 9.41 -4.90 -9.64
C ASN A 156 8.08 -5.64 -9.49
N GLN A 157 6.96 -4.96 -9.74
CA GLN A 157 5.62 -5.56 -9.73
C GLN A 157 4.58 -4.62 -10.33
N ASN A 158 3.46 -5.21 -10.73
CA ASN A 158 2.23 -4.48 -11.05
C ASN A 158 1.08 -5.02 -10.18
N ARG A 159 0.18 -4.12 -9.77
CA ARG A 159 -1.01 -4.43 -8.97
C ARG A 159 -2.23 -3.83 -9.63
N THR A 160 -3.12 -4.68 -10.08
CA THR A 160 -4.44 -4.26 -10.57
C THR A 160 -5.49 -4.76 -9.60
N GLY A 161 -6.43 -3.92 -9.21
CA GLY A 161 -7.39 -4.34 -8.18
C GLY A 161 -8.67 -3.53 -8.13
N VAL A 162 -9.59 -4.05 -7.33
CA VAL A 162 -10.90 -3.46 -7.02
C VAL A 162 -11.05 -3.36 -5.51
N TRP A 163 -11.65 -2.24 -5.05
CA TRP A 163 -12.01 -2.03 -3.66
C TRP A 163 -13.46 -1.61 -3.56
N LEU A 164 -14.13 -2.14 -2.55
CA LEU A 164 -15.41 -1.68 -2.06
C LEU A 164 -15.16 -0.92 -0.75
N ASN A 165 -15.44 0.39 -0.75
CA ASN A 165 -15.26 1.24 0.41
C ASN A 165 -16.62 1.48 1.07
N ILE A 166 -16.82 0.95 2.26
CA ILE A 166 -18.05 1.06 3.06
C ILE A 166 -17.80 2.13 4.12
N LYS A 167 -18.61 3.19 4.14
CA LYS A 167 -18.48 4.37 5.01
C LYS A 167 -19.68 4.47 5.96
N PRO A 168 -19.72 3.73 7.09
CA PRO A 168 -20.84 3.80 8.05
C PRO A 168 -21.00 5.19 8.63
N SER A 169 -19.92 5.97 8.71
CA SER A 169 -19.90 7.34 9.17
C SER A 169 -18.85 8.17 8.43
N LYS A 170 -18.85 9.50 8.62
CA LYS A 170 -17.80 10.39 8.09
C LYS A 170 -16.40 10.11 8.67
N LYS A 171 -16.33 9.43 9.80
CA LYS A 171 -15.08 9.17 10.53
C LYS A 171 -14.57 7.73 10.34
N GLN A 172 -15.38 6.83 9.82
CA GLN A 172 -15.06 5.41 9.73
C GLN A 172 -15.26 4.89 8.32
N SER A 173 -14.31 4.05 7.86
CA SER A 173 -14.51 3.26 6.66
C SER A 173 -13.95 1.85 6.81
N PHE A 174 -14.62 0.91 6.19
CA PHE A 174 -14.20 -0.47 6.01
C PHE A 174 -13.98 -0.69 4.52
N ASN A 175 -12.85 -1.24 4.17
CA ASN A 175 -12.49 -1.47 2.79
C ASN A 175 -12.25 -2.96 2.57
N LEU A 176 -13.00 -3.53 1.63
CA LEU A 176 -12.81 -4.89 1.15
C LEU A 176 -12.27 -4.81 -0.27
N GLY A 177 -11.17 -5.47 -0.55
CA GLY A 177 -10.53 -5.40 -1.85
C GLY A 177 -10.02 -6.75 -2.35
N TYR A 178 -9.92 -6.83 -3.66
CA TYR A 178 -9.20 -7.87 -4.36
C TYR A 178 -8.11 -7.24 -5.22
N THR A 179 -6.92 -7.83 -5.22
CA THR A 179 -5.79 -7.39 -6.05
C THR A 179 -5.12 -8.58 -6.71
N PHE A 180 -4.96 -8.48 -8.01
CA PHE A 180 -4.04 -9.31 -8.76
C PHE A 180 -2.67 -8.64 -8.74
N LEU A 181 -1.67 -9.35 -8.25
CA LEU A 181 -0.28 -8.91 -8.17
C LEU A 181 0.55 -9.74 -9.14
N HIS A 182 1.17 -9.07 -10.09
CA HIS A 182 2.13 -9.63 -11.03
C HIS A 182 3.54 -9.18 -10.65
N GLN A 183 4.48 -10.12 -10.56
CA GLN A 183 5.89 -9.86 -10.24
C GLN A 183 6.80 -10.89 -10.92
N PRO A 184 8.13 -10.64 -11.07
CA PRO A 184 9.02 -11.58 -11.73
C PRO A 184 9.05 -12.99 -11.14
N SER A 185 8.80 -13.12 -9.83
CA SER A 185 8.74 -14.41 -9.13
C SER A 185 7.41 -15.15 -9.28
N GLY A 186 6.41 -14.57 -9.96
CA GLY A 186 5.09 -15.18 -10.17
C GLY A 186 3.92 -14.27 -9.80
N ASN A 187 2.73 -14.81 -9.94
CA ASN A 187 1.48 -14.08 -9.69
C ASN A 187 0.89 -14.43 -8.33
N MET A 188 0.21 -13.46 -7.71
CA MET A 188 -0.50 -13.64 -6.44
C MET A 188 -1.90 -13.04 -6.50
N HIS A 189 -2.83 -13.69 -5.82
CA HIS A 189 -4.18 -13.20 -5.56
C HIS A 189 -4.27 -12.72 -4.12
N LEU A 190 -4.65 -11.47 -3.93
CA LEU A 190 -4.68 -10.83 -2.62
C LEU A 190 -6.10 -10.45 -2.26
N ILE A 191 -6.53 -10.84 -1.08
CA ILE A 191 -7.73 -10.30 -0.43
C ILE A 191 -7.25 -9.23 0.55
N LEU A 192 -7.86 -8.07 0.49
CA LEU A 192 -7.45 -6.89 1.22
C LEU A 192 -8.59 -6.45 2.14
N LEU A 193 -8.28 -6.33 3.42
CA LEU A 193 -9.20 -5.86 4.44
C LEU A 193 -8.57 -4.65 5.14
N ALA A 194 -9.22 -3.50 5.07
CA ALA A 194 -8.71 -2.31 5.74
C ALA A 194 -9.79 -1.62 6.55
N TYR A 195 -9.40 -1.12 7.71
CA TYR A 195 -10.20 -0.24 8.56
C TYR A 195 -9.53 1.11 8.65
N GLN A 196 -10.33 2.16 8.59
CA GLN A 196 -9.84 3.51 8.80
C GLN A 196 -10.72 4.23 9.83
N GLN A 197 -10.07 4.87 10.80
CA GLN A 197 -10.67 5.80 11.74
C GLN A 197 -10.06 7.18 11.55
N SER A 198 -10.84 8.14 11.05
CA SER A 198 -10.38 9.49 10.77
C SER A 198 -10.70 10.44 11.91
N PHE A 199 -9.76 11.34 12.23
CA PHE A 199 -9.95 12.43 13.17
C PHE A 199 -9.71 13.75 12.43
N THR A 200 -10.66 14.67 12.55
CA THR A 200 -10.60 16.00 11.92
C THR A 200 -10.87 17.03 13.01
N HIS A 201 -9.99 17.99 13.14
CA HIS A 201 -10.13 19.19 13.98
C HIS A 201 -10.16 20.43 13.10
#